data_0a308c2ef1bd4ca1f6f6c40d45d603c4
#
_entry.id   0a308c2ef1bd4ca1f6f6c40d45d603c4
#
_cell.length_a   1.000
_cell.length_b   1.000
_cell.length_c   1.000
_cell.angle_alpha   90.00
_cell.angle_beta   90.00
_cell.angle_gamma   90.00
#
_symmetry.space_group_name_H-M   'P 1'
#
loop_
_entity.id
_entity.type
_entity.pdbx_description
1 polymer ?
#
loop_
_entity_poly.entity_id
_entity_poly.type
_entity_poly.pdbx_seq_one_letter_code
_entity_poly.pdbx_strand_id
1 'polypeptide(L)'
;REVKRLATHIFVRAEDLTKDFKLKNPKYIKEADRLVRYYEELCMGLPLEASNLTLSDVLDYIQKEKEKNTPIDFIQFCKDWLAATEVKGKRNYQTALNAFIAFLGKDKLNTNQVTKLLMMEFMEYLHKKRAKQVAELQKKGKRIPSNRMVSLYTSSIRHLFNEAKKKYNDYDRNLIRIPNSPFENLVIPKQEATRKRALSAELIKKIWELPYIINANGKERNCPFNLAKDCFILSFCLMGMNSADLHNCSEIQDNIITYYRSKTTGRRIDKAKMQVIIPPIIQPLLVKY
;
A
#
# COMPACT_ATOMS: atom_id res chain seq x y z
N ARG A 1 0.89 -50.12 11.34
CA ARG A 1 0.60 -49.18 10.25
C ARG A 1 -0.46 -48.22 10.74
N GLU A 2 -0.14 -46.95 10.84
CA GLU A 2 -1.13 -45.89 11.07
C GLU A 2 -1.86 -45.60 9.77
N VAL A 3 -3.19 -45.45 9.84
CA VAL A 3 -4.06 -45.19 8.68
C VAL A 3 -4.97 -44.01 9.01
N LYS A 4 -4.94 -42.97 8.16
CA LYS A 4 -5.91 -41.86 8.22
C LYS A 4 -6.74 -41.80 6.95
N ARG A 5 -8.03 -41.64 7.10
CA ARG A 5 -8.96 -41.49 5.98
C ARG A 5 -9.17 -40.00 5.69
N LEU A 6 -9.02 -39.62 4.44
CA LEU A 6 -9.33 -38.26 3.98
C LEU A 6 -10.71 -38.25 3.33
N ALA A 7 -11.54 -37.25 3.64
CA ALA A 7 -12.84 -37.07 3.02
C ALA A 7 -12.66 -36.67 1.54
N THR A 8 -13.34 -37.37 0.66
CA THR A 8 -13.30 -37.09 -0.79
C THR A 8 -14.18 -35.91 -1.19
N HIS A 9 -15.16 -35.54 -0.36
CA HIS A 9 -16.24 -34.58 -0.69
C HIS A 9 -17.04 -34.95 -1.94
N ILE A 10 -16.97 -36.20 -2.38
CA ILE A 10 -17.79 -36.75 -3.46
C ILE A 10 -19.08 -37.29 -2.83
N PHE A 11 -20.19 -36.64 -3.15
CA PHE A 11 -21.51 -37.04 -2.67
C PHE A 11 -22.22 -37.84 -3.73
N VAL A 12 -22.60 -39.08 -3.39
CA VAL A 12 -23.31 -40.00 -4.28
C VAL A 12 -24.79 -40.02 -3.90
N ARG A 13 -25.67 -39.92 -4.88
CA ARG A 13 -27.10 -40.04 -4.66
C ARG A 13 -27.50 -41.52 -4.43
N ALA A 14 -28.51 -41.75 -3.61
CA ALA A 14 -28.97 -43.10 -3.32
C ALA A 14 -29.40 -43.89 -4.57
N GLU A 15 -29.97 -43.22 -5.57
CA GLU A 15 -30.35 -43.78 -6.87
C GLU A 15 -29.16 -44.28 -7.72
N ASP A 16 -27.97 -43.74 -7.49
CA ASP A 16 -26.71 -44.11 -8.17
C ASP A 16 -26.02 -45.32 -7.50
N LEU A 17 -26.61 -45.90 -6.45
CA LEU A 17 -26.12 -47.10 -5.77
C LEU A 17 -26.90 -48.33 -6.16
N THR A 18 -26.22 -49.49 -6.22
CA THR A 18 -26.89 -50.81 -6.30
C THR A 18 -27.41 -51.17 -4.92
N LYS A 19 -28.22 -52.29 -4.87
CA LYS A 19 -28.69 -52.86 -3.60
C LYS A 19 -27.53 -53.25 -2.67
N ASP A 20 -26.37 -53.57 -3.23
CA ASP A 20 -25.14 -53.93 -2.52
C ASP A 20 -24.22 -52.69 -2.27
N PHE A 21 -24.74 -51.46 -2.36
CA PHE A 21 -24.04 -50.21 -2.18
C PHE A 21 -22.85 -49.98 -3.13
N LYS A 22 -22.84 -50.62 -4.31
CA LYS A 22 -21.86 -50.37 -5.37
C LYS A 22 -22.32 -49.23 -6.27
N LEU A 23 -21.35 -48.42 -6.76
CA LEU A 23 -21.63 -47.32 -7.66
C LEU A 23 -22.12 -47.81 -9.03
N LYS A 24 -23.27 -47.35 -9.48
CA LYS A 24 -23.82 -47.60 -10.83
C LYS A 24 -23.20 -46.65 -11.86
N ASN A 25 -22.95 -45.38 -11.46
CA ASN A 25 -22.54 -44.35 -12.37
C ASN A 25 -21.00 -44.23 -12.40
N PRO A 26 -20.39 -44.53 -13.55
CA PRO A 26 -18.92 -44.47 -13.69
C PRO A 26 -18.32 -43.05 -13.50
N LYS A 27 -19.16 -42.02 -13.51
CA LYS A 27 -18.73 -40.64 -13.26
C LYS A 27 -18.06 -40.51 -11.88
N TYR A 28 -18.66 -41.07 -10.84
CA TYR A 28 -18.13 -41.01 -9.48
C TYR A 28 -16.81 -41.79 -9.34
N ILE A 29 -16.66 -42.89 -10.07
CA ILE A 29 -15.43 -43.68 -10.10
C ILE A 29 -14.32 -42.85 -10.73
N LYS A 30 -14.59 -42.24 -11.90
CA LYS A 30 -13.58 -41.34 -12.58
C LYS A 30 -13.19 -40.15 -11.71
N GLU A 31 -14.12 -39.60 -10.95
CA GLU A 31 -13.85 -38.49 -10.04
C GLU A 31 -13.00 -38.94 -8.85
N ALA A 32 -13.26 -40.11 -8.29
CA ALA A 32 -12.45 -40.73 -7.25
C ALA A 32 -11.02 -41.06 -7.75
N ASP A 33 -10.90 -41.68 -8.92
CA ASP A 33 -9.60 -41.99 -9.55
C ASP A 33 -8.80 -40.73 -9.82
N ARG A 34 -9.44 -39.65 -10.24
CA ARG A 34 -8.78 -38.35 -10.42
C ARG A 34 -8.24 -37.80 -9.09
N LEU A 35 -9.01 -37.99 -8.01
CA LEU A 35 -8.59 -37.56 -6.68
C LEU A 35 -7.41 -38.40 -6.17
N VAL A 36 -7.44 -39.71 -6.38
CA VAL A 36 -6.32 -40.60 -6.02
C VAL A 36 -5.06 -40.20 -6.75
N ARG A 37 -5.09 -40.03 -8.08
CA ARG A 37 -3.96 -39.57 -8.87
C ARG A 37 -3.41 -38.23 -8.38
N TYR A 38 -4.26 -37.29 -8.05
CA TYR A 38 -3.86 -36.00 -7.51
C TYR A 38 -3.06 -36.15 -6.21
N TYR A 39 -3.48 -37.03 -5.30
CA TYR A 39 -2.73 -37.30 -4.07
C TYR A 39 -1.44 -38.09 -4.34
N GLU A 40 -1.44 -39.01 -5.29
CA GLU A 40 -0.24 -39.71 -5.72
C GLU A 40 0.80 -38.74 -6.27
N GLU A 41 0.40 -37.81 -7.14
CA GLU A 41 1.27 -36.75 -7.68
C GLU A 41 1.83 -35.86 -6.57
N LEU A 42 1.02 -35.47 -5.59
CA LEU A 42 1.50 -34.70 -4.44
C LEU A 42 2.53 -35.49 -3.63
N CYS A 43 2.34 -36.80 -3.43
CA CYS A 43 3.23 -37.64 -2.66
C CYS A 43 4.53 -38.00 -3.42
N MET A 44 4.57 -37.90 -4.77
CA MET A 44 5.80 -38.08 -5.54
C MET A 44 6.92 -37.08 -5.18
N GLY A 45 6.58 -35.92 -4.64
CA GLY A 45 7.54 -34.92 -4.15
C GLY A 45 8.07 -35.19 -2.74
N LEU A 46 7.62 -36.26 -2.06
CA LEU A 46 8.17 -36.63 -0.76
C LEU A 46 9.65 -37.07 -0.89
N PRO A 47 10.50 -36.77 0.12
CA PRO A 47 11.89 -37.23 0.13
C PRO A 47 11.98 -38.76 -0.01
N LEU A 48 13.03 -39.25 -0.69
CA LEU A 48 13.27 -40.70 -0.86
C LEU A 48 13.41 -41.44 0.49
N GLU A 49 13.75 -40.72 1.57
CA GLU A 49 13.84 -41.24 2.93
C GLU A 49 12.47 -41.24 3.67
N ALA A 50 11.37 -41.30 2.91
CA ALA A 50 10.01 -41.26 3.45
C ALA A 50 9.69 -42.38 4.46
N SER A 51 10.50 -43.43 4.54
CA SER A 51 10.40 -44.49 5.57
C SER A 51 10.50 -43.99 7.00
N ASN A 52 11.11 -42.81 7.22
CA ASN A 52 11.31 -42.19 8.54
C ASN A 52 10.21 -41.14 8.86
N LEU A 53 9.30 -40.86 7.91
CA LEU A 53 8.23 -39.89 8.11
C LEU A 53 7.09 -40.50 8.90
N THR A 54 6.55 -39.74 9.86
CA THR A 54 5.29 -40.09 10.54
C THR A 54 4.11 -39.78 9.64
N LEU A 55 2.96 -40.34 9.95
CA LEU A 55 1.70 -40.00 9.25
C LEU A 55 1.38 -38.49 9.34
N SER A 56 1.74 -37.84 10.45
CA SER A 56 1.57 -36.40 10.62
C SER A 56 2.45 -35.62 9.63
N ASP A 57 3.70 -36.01 9.43
CA ASP A 57 4.62 -35.34 8.50
C ASP A 57 4.11 -35.41 7.05
N VAL A 58 3.58 -36.57 6.65
CA VAL A 58 2.98 -36.74 5.32
C VAL A 58 1.75 -35.85 5.13
N LEU A 59 0.88 -35.78 6.13
CA LEU A 59 -0.29 -34.93 6.07
C LEU A 59 0.06 -33.45 6.02
N ASP A 60 1.02 -33.00 6.81
CA ASP A 60 1.54 -31.64 6.80
C ASP A 60 2.16 -31.30 5.44
N TYR A 61 2.88 -32.24 4.85
CA TYR A 61 3.43 -32.08 3.51
C TYR A 61 2.33 -31.91 2.46
N ILE A 62 1.33 -32.79 2.45
CA ILE A 62 0.17 -32.71 1.54
C ILE A 62 -0.56 -31.39 1.71
N GLN A 63 -0.78 -30.94 2.94
CA GLN A 63 -1.44 -29.67 3.23
C GLN A 63 -0.63 -28.48 2.69
N LYS A 64 0.68 -28.46 2.91
CA LYS A 64 1.58 -27.42 2.38
C LYS A 64 1.55 -27.38 0.84
N GLU A 65 1.61 -28.53 0.17
CA GLU A 65 1.55 -28.57 -1.30
C GLU A 65 0.21 -28.11 -1.86
N LYS A 66 -0.90 -28.44 -1.20
CA LYS A 66 -2.23 -27.88 -1.54
C LYS A 66 -2.25 -26.36 -1.40
N GLU A 67 -1.72 -25.83 -0.32
CA GLU A 67 -1.65 -24.39 -0.06
C GLU A 67 -0.79 -23.67 -1.11
N LYS A 68 0.37 -24.24 -1.49
CA LYS A 68 1.24 -23.70 -2.55
C LYS A 68 0.50 -23.58 -3.88
N ASN A 69 -0.28 -24.61 -4.24
CA ASN A 69 -0.97 -24.69 -5.52
C ASN A 69 -2.29 -23.89 -5.57
N THR A 70 -2.75 -23.36 -4.44
CA THR A 70 -3.97 -22.56 -4.40
C THR A 70 -3.72 -21.17 -4.97
N PRO A 71 -4.37 -20.76 -6.08
CA PRO A 71 -4.19 -19.44 -6.67
C PRO A 71 -4.56 -18.32 -5.70
N ILE A 72 -3.76 -17.27 -5.68
CA ILE A 72 -3.99 -16.06 -4.87
C ILE A 72 -4.38 -14.93 -5.81
N ASP A 73 -5.60 -14.42 -5.68
CA ASP A 73 -6.03 -13.23 -6.41
C ASP A 73 -5.37 -11.99 -5.79
N PHE A 74 -4.42 -11.41 -6.54
CA PHE A 74 -3.67 -10.23 -6.10
C PHE A 74 -4.54 -8.99 -5.97
N ILE A 75 -5.51 -8.81 -6.88
CA ILE A 75 -6.38 -7.61 -6.84
C ILE A 75 -7.31 -7.69 -5.62
N GLN A 76 -7.88 -8.86 -5.35
CA GLN A 76 -8.73 -9.05 -4.16
C GLN A 76 -7.90 -8.84 -2.88
N PHE A 77 -6.71 -9.43 -2.81
CA PHE A 77 -5.78 -9.17 -1.71
C PHE A 77 -5.53 -7.67 -1.48
N CYS A 78 -5.26 -6.92 -2.57
CA CYS A 78 -5.02 -5.47 -2.45
C CYS A 78 -6.24 -4.72 -1.91
N LYS A 79 -7.44 -5.08 -2.34
CA LYS A 79 -8.70 -4.49 -1.84
C LYS A 79 -8.87 -4.78 -0.34
N ASP A 80 -8.66 -6.02 0.08
CA ASP A 80 -8.79 -6.45 1.48
C ASP A 80 -7.74 -5.78 2.37
N TRP A 81 -6.48 -5.71 1.90
CA TRP A 81 -5.41 -5.03 2.61
C TRP A 81 -5.70 -3.54 2.78
N LEU A 82 -6.20 -2.89 1.72
CA LEU A 82 -6.62 -1.49 1.78
C LEU A 82 -7.82 -1.29 2.71
N ALA A 83 -8.75 -2.22 2.82
CA ALA A 83 -9.85 -2.13 3.76
C ALA A 83 -9.36 -2.19 5.21
N ALA A 84 -8.43 -3.09 5.51
CA ALA A 84 -7.95 -3.37 6.87
C ALA A 84 -6.85 -2.39 7.36
N THR A 85 -6.10 -1.72 6.45
CA THR A 85 -4.95 -0.90 6.84
C THR A 85 -5.33 0.49 7.32
N GLU A 86 -4.64 0.98 8.35
CA GLU A 86 -4.70 2.37 8.84
C GLU A 86 -3.49 3.22 8.41
N VAL A 87 -2.69 2.74 7.48
CA VAL A 87 -1.46 3.41 7.05
C VAL A 87 -1.74 4.82 6.52
N LYS A 88 -1.03 5.79 7.05
CA LYS A 88 -1.04 7.17 6.53
C LYS A 88 -0.63 7.17 5.06
N GLY A 89 -1.45 7.75 4.19
CA GLY A 89 -1.23 7.72 2.73
C GLY A 89 -1.92 6.59 1.99
N LYS A 90 -2.82 5.81 2.61
CA LYS A 90 -3.69 4.80 2.02
C LYS A 90 -4.29 5.22 0.66
N ARG A 91 -4.68 6.49 0.53
CA ARG A 91 -5.24 7.05 -0.72
C ARG A 91 -4.29 6.89 -1.92
N ASN A 92 -2.97 6.95 -1.72
CA ASN A 92 -2.01 6.77 -2.80
C ASN A 92 -2.01 5.34 -3.33
N TYR A 93 -2.08 4.35 -2.43
CA TYR A 93 -2.18 2.94 -2.79
C TYR A 93 -3.49 2.64 -3.52
N GLN A 94 -4.61 3.20 -3.03
CA GLN A 94 -5.92 3.07 -3.69
C GLN A 94 -5.89 3.65 -5.10
N THR A 95 -5.30 4.84 -5.28
CA THR A 95 -5.21 5.48 -6.59
C THR A 95 -4.33 4.68 -7.55
N ALA A 96 -3.22 4.13 -7.06
CA ALA A 96 -2.34 3.26 -7.85
C ALA A 96 -3.04 1.95 -8.24
N LEU A 97 -3.77 1.32 -7.31
CA LEU A 97 -4.54 0.10 -7.59
C LEU A 97 -5.63 0.35 -8.63
N ASN A 98 -6.37 1.46 -8.52
CA ASN A 98 -7.40 1.82 -9.50
C ASN A 98 -6.78 2.04 -10.90
N ALA A 99 -5.60 2.67 -10.97
CA ALA A 99 -4.89 2.84 -12.23
C ALA A 99 -4.40 1.49 -12.80
N PHE A 100 -3.99 0.56 -11.95
CA PHE A 100 -3.55 -0.77 -12.35
C PHE A 100 -4.73 -1.61 -12.87
N ILE A 101 -5.87 -1.60 -12.17
CA ILE A 101 -7.11 -2.26 -12.62
C ILE A 101 -7.56 -1.69 -13.97
N ALA A 102 -7.52 -0.36 -14.14
CA ALA A 102 -7.87 0.28 -15.41
C ALA A 102 -6.93 -0.11 -16.57
N PHE A 103 -5.63 -0.32 -16.27
CA PHE A 103 -4.67 -0.85 -17.24
C PHE A 103 -4.97 -2.30 -17.62
N LEU A 104 -5.28 -3.15 -16.63
CA LEU A 104 -5.58 -4.57 -16.86
C LEU A 104 -6.90 -4.80 -17.62
N GLY A 105 -7.86 -3.88 -17.52
CA GLY A 105 -9.22 -4.06 -18.03
C GLY A 105 -10.03 -5.16 -17.35
N LYS A 106 -9.54 -5.69 -16.23
CA LYS A 106 -10.17 -6.73 -15.42
C LYS A 106 -9.85 -6.55 -13.95
N ASP A 107 -10.70 -7.05 -13.06
CA ASP A 107 -10.59 -6.91 -11.61
C ASP A 107 -10.07 -8.18 -10.89
N LYS A 108 -9.54 -9.14 -11.66
CA LYS A 108 -8.91 -10.37 -11.16
C LYS A 108 -7.54 -10.56 -11.79
N LEU A 109 -6.55 -10.86 -10.97
CA LEU A 109 -5.20 -11.17 -11.41
C LEU A 109 -4.51 -12.03 -10.36
N ASN A 110 -4.07 -13.22 -10.73
CA ASN A 110 -3.32 -14.07 -9.81
C ASN A 110 -1.91 -13.54 -9.58
N THR A 111 -1.35 -13.75 -8.38
CA THR A 111 0.01 -13.30 -8.01
C THR A 111 1.09 -13.79 -8.96
N ASN A 112 0.98 -15.00 -9.50
CA ASN A 112 1.92 -15.57 -10.47
C ASN A 112 1.90 -14.87 -11.84
N GLN A 113 0.80 -14.18 -12.17
CA GLN A 113 0.64 -13.39 -13.39
C GLN A 113 1.24 -11.98 -13.26
N VAL A 114 1.59 -11.55 -12.06
CA VAL A 114 2.31 -10.29 -11.85
C VAL A 114 3.78 -10.53 -12.23
N THR A 115 4.13 -10.22 -13.45
CA THR A 115 5.47 -10.43 -14.02
C THR A 115 6.20 -9.11 -14.20
N LYS A 116 7.53 -9.17 -14.39
CA LYS A 116 8.34 -8.00 -14.74
C LYS A 116 7.82 -7.35 -16.03
N LEU A 117 7.48 -8.16 -17.03
CA LEU A 117 6.95 -7.66 -18.32
C LEU A 117 5.65 -6.88 -18.11
N LEU A 118 4.69 -7.46 -17.36
CA LEU A 118 3.44 -6.78 -17.05
C LEU A 118 3.68 -5.43 -16.36
N MET A 119 4.67 -5.35 -15.46
CA MET A 119 5.01 -4.10 -14.78
C MET A 119 5.67 -3.08 -15.71
N MET A 120 6.46 -3.53 -16.69
CA MET A 120 7.00 -2.65 -17.74
C MET A 120 5.88 -2.08 -18.63
N GLU A 121 4.95 -2.91 -19.07
CA GLU A 121 3.77 -2.50 -19.83
C GLU A 121 2.89 -1.52 -19.04
N PHE A 122 2.71 -1.75 -17.73
CA PHE A 122 2.02 -0.80 -16.86
C PHE A 122 2.73 0.56 -16.78
N MET A 123 4.05 0.58 -16.66
CA MET A 123 4.82 1.83 -16.67
C MET A 123 4.66 2.57 -18.01
N GLU A 124 4.69 1.86 -19.12
CA GLU A 124 4.47 2.45 -20.46
C GLU A 124 3.05 3.03 -20.59
N TYR A 125 2.03 2.30 -20.12
CA TYR A 125 0.66 2.80 -20.05
C TYR A 125 0.57 4.10 -19.23
N LEU A 126 1.25 4.17 -18.08
CA LEU A 126 1.29 5.38 -17.25
C LEU A 126 2.00 6.54 -17.94
N HIS A 127 3.07 6.28 -18.70
CA HIS A 127 3.76 7.30 -19.52
C HIS A 127 2.83 7.85 -20.60
N LYS A 128 2.14 6.99 -21.36
CA LYS A 128 1.17 7.38 -22.40
C LYS A 128 0.02 8.20 -21.79
N LYS A 129 -0.52 7.76 -20.66
CA LYS A 129 -1.57 8.47 -19.92
C LYS A 129 -1.10 9.86 -19.47
N ARG A 130 0.14 9.93 -18.97
CA ARG A 130 0.76 11.20 -18.55
C ARG A 130 0.95 12.15 -19.72
N ALA A 131 1.45 11.68 -20.87
CA ALA A 131 1.64 12.50 -22.06
C ALA A 131 0.31 13.14 -22.54
N LYS A 132 -0.77 12.37 -22.57
CA LYS A 132 -2.11 12.87 -22.87
C LYS A 132 -2.55 13.97 -21.89
N GLN A 133 -2.38 13.73 -20.58
CA GLN A 133 -2.73 14.71 -19.54
C GLN A 133 -1.93 16.01 -19.68
N VAL A 134 -0.64 15.92 -19.99
CA VAL A 134 0.22 17.08 -20.19
C VAL A 134 -0.25 17.89 -21.41
N ALA A 135 -0.53 17.22 -22.53
CA ALA A 135 -1.01 17.89 -23.74
C ALA A 135 -2.35 18.63 -23.51
N GLU A 136 -3.28 18.03 -22.76
CA GLU A 136 -4.54 18.67 -22.39
C GLU A 136 -4.36 19.90 -21.48
N LEU A 137 -3.44 19.81 -20.51
CA LEU A 137 -3.15 20.92 -19.59
C LEU A 137 -2.46 22.08 -20.33
N GLN A 138 -1.55 21.76 -21.27
CA GLN A 138 -0.91 22.76 -22.14
C GLN A 138 -1.95 23.50 -23.00
N LYS A 139 -2.86 22.77 -23.67
CA LYS A 139 -3.95 23.37 -24.44
C LYS A 139 -4.83 24.31 -23.61
N LYS A 140 -5.00 24.00 -22.30
CA LYS A 140 -5.81 24.81 -21.37
C LYS A 140 -5.03 25.90 -20.67
N GLY A 141 -3.74 26.12 -21.00
CA GLY A 141 -2.87 27.06 -20.32
C GLY A 141 -2.69 26.80 -18.81
N LYS A 142 -2.97 25.56 -18.36
CA LYS A 142 -2.89 25.19 -16.95
C LYS A 142 -1.50 24.68 -16.57
N ARG A 143 -1.14 24.89 -15.32
CA ARG A 143 0.15 24.43 -14.77
C ARG A 143 0.27 22.91 -14.87
N ILE A 144 1.40 22.44 -15.42
CA ILE A 144 1.74 21.02 -15.48
C ILE A 144 2.26 20.59 -14.10
N PRO A 145 1.63 19.61 -13.43
CA PRO A 145 2.13 19.06 -12.18
C PRO A 145 3.41 18.22 -12.41
N SER A 146 4.20 18.02 -11.33
CA SER A 146 5.44 17.22 -11.41
C SER A 146 5.16 15.77 -11.86
N ASN A 147 6.14 15.20 -12.58
CA ASN A 147 6.06 13.82 -13.10
C ASN A 147 6.33 12.80 -11.98
N ARG A 148 5.30 12.49 -11.20
CA ARG A 148 5.38 11.52 -10.10
C ARG A 148 4.61 10.23 -10.33
N MET A 149 3.73 10.23 -11.34
CA MET A 149 2.73 9.17 -11.50
C MET A 149 3.37 7.80 -11.70
N VAL A 150 4.34 7.69 -12.62
CA VAL A 150 4.98 6.40 -12.92
C VAL A 150 5.72 5.85 -11.70
N SER A 151 6.60 6.66 -11.10
CA SER A 151 7.37 6.26 -9.92
C SER A 151 6.48 5.91 -8.73
N LEU A 152 5.49 6.76 -8.44
CA LEU A 152 4.60 6.58 -7.28
C LEU A 152 3.73 5.34 -7.43
N TYR A 153 3.07 5.17 -8.59
CA TYR A 153 2.11 4.09 -8.77
C TYR A 153 2.81 2.73 -8.86
N THR A 154 3.92 2.66 -9.60
CA THR A 154 4.71 1.41 -9.69
C THR A 154 5.27 1.02 -8.31
N SER A 155 5.79 1.98 -7.55
CA SER A 155 6.27 1.73 -6.19
C SER A 155 5.14 1.33 -5.24
N SER A 156 3.93 1.86 -5.43
CA SER A 156 2.77 1.47 -4.64
C SER A 156 2.34 0.02 -4.92
N ILE A 157 2.31 -0.39 -6.20
CA ILE A 157 2.02 -1.79 -6.57
C ILE A 157 3.11 -2.73 -6.03
N ARG A 158 4.40 -2.33 -6.11
CA ARG A 158 5.50 -3.09 -5.49
C ARG A 158 5.28 -3.28 -3.99
N HIS A 159 4.88 -2.24 -3.28
CA HIS A 159 4.60 -2.35 -1.84
C HIS A 159 3.46 -3.33 -1.57
N LEU A 160 2.34 -3.22 -2.27
CA LEU A 160 1.20 -4.14 -2.12
C LEU A 160 1.60 -5.59 -2.43
N PHE A 161 2.42 -5.81 -3.45
CA PHE A 161 2.93 -7.15 -3.77
C PHE A 161 3.84 -7.71 -2.67
N ASN A 162 4.68 -6.87 -2.08
CA ASN A 162 5.51 -7.28 -0.95
C ASN A 162 4.67 -7.58 0.30
N GLU A 163 3.58 -6.85 0.54
CA GLU A 163 2.64 -7.16 1.62
C GLU A 163 1.92 -8.49 1.36
N ALA A 164 1.59 -8.82 0.09
CA ALA A 164 1.07 -10.14 -0.26
C ALA A 164 2.10 -11.25 0.03
N LYS A 165 3.37 -11.04 -0.34
CA LYS A 165 4.45 -11.99 0.00
C LYS A 165 4.57 -12.20 1.51
N LYS A 166 4.53 -11.14 2.31
CA LYS A 166 4.58 -11.24 3.78
C LYS A 166 3.40 -12.02 4.37
N LYS A 167 2.21 -11.87 3.79
CA LYS A 167 1.01 -12.58 4.28
C LYS A 167 0.99 -14.06 3.92
N TYR A 168 1.45 -14.40 2.71
CA TYR A 168 1.24 -15.73 2.15
C TYR A 168 2.48 -16.62 2.13
N ASN A 169 3.68 -16.07 2.31
CA ASN A 169 4.91 -16.84 2.43
C ASN A 169 5.27 -16.99 3.90
N ASP A 170 5.53 -18.22 4.29
CA ASP A 170 6.07 -18.60 5.59
C ASP A 170 7.42 -19.26 5.37
N TYR A 171 8.48 -18.50 5.60
CA TYR A 171 9.86 -18.97 5.36
C TYR A 171 10.30 -19.99 6.40
N ASP A 172 9.82 -19.90 7.63
CA ASP A 172 10.17 -20.83 8.73
C ASP A 172 9.62 -22.23 8.45
N ARG A 173 8.41 -22.28 7.87
CA ARG A 173 7.78 -23.53 7.45
C ARG A 173 8.12 -23.96 6.02
N ASN A 174 9.01 -23.23 5.33
CA ASN A 174 9.33 -23.43 3.90
C ASN A 174 8.08 -23.47 3.00
N LEU A 175 7.07 -22.66 3.32
CA LEU A 175 5.83 -22.53 2.56
C LEU A 175 5.89 -21.24 1.71
N ILE A 176 6.42 -21.35 0.50
CA ILE A 176 6.57 -20.22 -0.43
C ILE A 176 5.45 -20.26 -1.46
N ARG A 177 4.38 -19.49 -1.24
CA ARG A 177 3.21 -19.42 -2.13
C ARG A 177 3.36 -18.39 -3.25
N ILE A 178 4.19 -17.37 -3.03
CA ILE A 178 4.49 -16.31 -4.01
C ILE A 178 6.02 -16.28 -4.21
N PRO A 179 6.56 -17.17 -5.07
CA PRO A 179 8.00 -17.26 -5.29
C PRO A 179 8.54 -16.15 -6.20
N ASN A 180 7.72 -15.61 -7.11
CA ASN A 180 8.13 -14.63 -8.10
C ASN A 180 8.52 -13.28 -7.47
N SER A 181 9.46 -12.59 -8.10
CA SER A 181 9.98 -11.29 -7.69
C SER A 181 9.99 -10.31 -8.88
N PRO A 182 8.81 -9.85 -9.34
CA PRO A 182 8.68 -9.06 -10.58
C PRO A 182 9.36 -7.69 -10.51
N PHE A 183 9.70 -7.23 -9.31
CA PHE A 183 10.30 -5.91 -9.08
C PHE A 183 11.80 -5.94 -8.79
N GLU A 184 12.43 -7.13 -8.70
CA GLU A 184 13.83 -7.26 -8.28
C GLU A 184 14.78 -6.54 -9.24
N ASN A 185 14.65 -6.78 -10.53
CA ASN A 185 15.46 -6.16 -11.58
C ASN A 185 14.65 -5.16 -12.44
N LEU A 186 13.62 -4.54 -11.86
CA LEU A 186 12.81 -3.53 -12.51
C LEU A 186 13.31 -2.14 -12.16
N VAL A 187 13.79 -1.41 -13.17
CA VAL A 187 14.19 -0.02 -13.00
C VAL A 187 12.96 0.88 -12.98
N ILE A 188 12.61 1.36 -11.79
CA ILE A 188 11.53 2.34 -11.64
C ILE A 188 12.13 3.74 -11.81
N PRO A 189 11.61 4.58 -12.74
CA PRO A 189 12.12 5.91 -12.97
C PRO A 189 12.14 6.74 -11.68
N LYS A 190 13.26 7.39 -11.42
CA LYS A 190 13.37 8.32 -10.29
C LYS A 190 12.48 9.54 -10.57
N GLN A 191 11.97 10.11 -9.50
CA GLN A 191 11.25 11.37 -9.55
C GLN A 191 12.20 12.49 -9.96
N GLU A 192 11.72 13.39 -10.85
CA GLU A 192 12.42 14.66 -11.09
C GLU A 192 12.54 15.46 -9.79
N ALA A 193 13.68 16.10 -9.62
CA ALA A 193 13.88 16.99 -8.49
C ALA A 193 12.83 18.10 -8.52
N THR A 194 12.12 18.28 -7.41
CA THR A 194 11.18 19.39 -7.29
C THR A 194 11.95 20.70 -7.24
N ARG A 195 11.54 21.68 -8.08
CA ARG A 195 12.08 23.03 -8.01
C ARG A 195 11.98 23.55 -6.58
N LYS A 196 13.10 23.93 -6.02
CA LYS A 196 13.13 24.64 -4.73
C LYS A 196 12.34 25.95 -4.84
N ARG A 197 11.45 26.17 -3.89
CA ARG A 197 10.59 27.37 -3.83
C ARG A 197 10.97 28.24 -2.65
N ALA A 198 12.26 28.40 -2.43
CA ALA A 198 12.74 29.35 -1.43
C ALA A 198 12.34 30.78 -1.88
N LEU A 199 11.78 31.53 -0.95
CA LEU A 199 11.49 32.94 -1.14
C LEU A 199 12.74 33.75 -0.79
N SER A 200 12.94 34.89 -1.46
CA SER A 200 13.99 35.84 -1.08
C SER A 200 13.63 36.54 0.23
N ALA A 201 14.64 37.07 0.91
CA ALA A 201 14.46 37.83 2.15
C ALA A 201 13.51 39.03 1.96
N GLU A 202 13.61 39.70 0.80
CA GLU A 202 12.74 40.84 0.48
C GLU A 202 11.27 40.41 0.35
N LEU A 203 10.99 39.26 -0.24
CA LEU A 203 9.63 38.75 -0.33
C LEU A 203 9.07 38.32 1.04
N ILE A 204 9.89 37.73 1.89
CA ILE A 204 9.51 37.41 3.28
C ILE A 204 9.19 38.70 4.05
N LYS A 205 10.03 39.71 3.91
CA LYS A 205 9.81 41.04 4.52
C LYS A 205 8.50 41.67 4.02
N LYS A 206 8.23 41.64 2.70
CA LYS A 206 6.98 42.13 2.13
C LYS A 206 5.76 41.42 2.69
N ILE A 207 5.81 40.06 2.86
CA ILE A 207 4.72 39.32 3.47
C ILE A 207 4.52 39.73 4.92
N TRP A 208 5.61 39.97 5.65
CA TRP A 208 5.56 40.43 7.04
C TRP A 208 4.88 41.78 7.18
N GLU A 209 5.23 42.71 6.30
CA GLU A 209 4.74 44.11 6.28
C GLU A 209 3.34 44.25 5.67
N LEU A 210 2.74 43.20 5.10
CA LEU A 210 1.37 43.27 4.57
C LEU A 210 0.39 43.74 5.65
N PRO A 211 -0.46 44.74 5.37
CA PRO A 211 -1.46 45.18 6.32
C PRO A 211 -2.48 44.09 6.58
N TYR A 212 -3.00 44.02 7.78
CA TYR A 212 -4.15 43.19 8.09
C TYR A 212 -5.42 43.79 7.49
N ILE A 213 -6.32 42.93 7.03
CA ILE A 213 -7.68 43.33 6.67
C ILE A 213 -8.42 43.62 7.97
N ILE A 214 -8.97 44.83 8.08
CA ILE A 214 -9.72 45.30 9.25
C ILE A 214 -11.22 45.35 8.96
N ASN A 215 -12.04 45.26 10.02
CA ASN A 215 -13.47 45.46 9.97
C ASN A 215 -13.80 46.97 10.02
N ALA A 216 -15.06 47.34 9.79
CA ALA A 216 -15.56 48.72 9.89
C ALA A 216 -15.31 49.36 11.27
N ASN A 217 -15.18 48.57 12.33
CA ASN A 217 -14.88 49.00 13.70
C ASN A 217 -13.38 49.09 14.01
N GLY A 218 -12.51 49.03 13.01
CA GLY A 218 -11.06 49.15 13.19
C GLY A 218 -10.32 47.92 13.75
N LYS A 219 -11.04 46.83 14.04
CA LYS A 219 -10.42 45.56 14.53
C LYS A 219 -10.00 44.65 13.38
N GLU A 220 -8.96 43.85 13.61
CA GLU A 220 -8.55 42.83 12.65
C GLU A 220 -9.73 41.92 12.31
N ARG A 221 -9.93 41.68 11.02
CA ARG A 221 -10.97 40.78 10.53
C ARG A 221 -10.51 39.33 10.64
N ASN A 222 -11.35 38.50 11.23
CA ASN A 222 -11.14 37.05 11.15
C ASN A 222 -11.44 36.59 9.71
N CYS A 223 -10.40 36.43 8.90
CA CYS A 223 -10.50 36.03 7.50
C CYS A 223 -9.31 35.16 7.07
N PRO A 224 -9.48 34.36 5.99
CA PRO A 224 -8.42 33.45 5.51
C PRO A 224 -7.10 34.16 5.16
N PHE A 225 -7.12 35.43 4.73
CA PHE A 225 -5.89 36.17 4.38
C PHE A 225 -5.06 36.52 5.62
N ASN A 226 -5.68 37.03 6.67
CA ASN A 226 -4.99 37.37 7.91
C ASN A 226 -4.44 36.10 8.56
N LEU A 227 -5.26 35.02 8.63
CA LEU A 227 -4.81 33.72 9.12
C LEU A 227 -3.64 33.14 8.29
N ALA A 228 -3.70 33.26 6.96
CA ALA A 228 -2.63 32.73 6.10
C ALA A 228 -1.30 33.51 6.31
N LYS A 229 -1.36 34.83 6.50
CA LYS A 229 -0.21 35.66 6.87
C LYS A 229 0.39 35.19 8.18
N ASP A 230 -0.40 35.08 9.24
CA ASP A 230 0.04 34.68 10.57
C ASP A 230 0.61 33.28 10.58
N CYS A 231 -0.07 32.31 9.95
CA CYS A 231 0.45 30.95 9.79
C CYS A 231 1.77 30.89 9.01
N PHE A 232 1.95 31.73 7.99
CA PHE A 232 3.19 31.79 7.25
C PHE A 232 4.35 32.30 8.13
N ILE A 233 4.12 33.39 8.88
CA ILE A 233 5.11 33.99 9.78
C ILE A 233 5.47 33.01 10.89
N LEU A 234 4.48 32.41 11.56
CA LEU A 234 4.68 31.40 12.60
C LEU A 234 5.47 30.21 12.07
N SER A 235 5.05 29.64 10.94
CA SER A 235 5.75 28.51 10.32
C SER A 235 7.21 28.86 9.99
N PHE A 236 7.46 30.04 9.43
CA PHE A 236 8.80 30.50 9.08
C PHE A 236 9.68 30.65 10.30
N CYS A 237 9.22 31.37 11.33
CA CYS A 237 9.98 31.62 12.56
C CYS A 237 10.15 30.37 13.43
N LEU A 238 9.25 29.39 13.32
CA LEU A 238 9.33 28.11 14.00
C LEU A 238 10.00 27.01 13.16
N MET A 239 11.05 27.38 12.42
CA MET A 239 11.92 26.47 11.68
C MET A 239 11.19 25.65 10.58
N GLY A 240 10.17 26.22 9.95
CA GLY A 240 9.39 25.57 8.92
C GLY A 240 8.40 24.55 9.45
N MET A 241 7.81 24.78 10.62
CA MET A 241 6.78 23.93 11.19
C MET A 241 5.61 23.79 10.21
N ASN A 242 5.17 22.57 9.97
CA ASN A 242 4.06 22.30 9.04
C ASN A 242 2.73 22.78 9.63
N SER A 243 1.80 23.21 8.79
CA SER A 243 0.48 23.72 9.23
C SER A 243 -0.29 22.73 10.11
N ALA A 244 -0.21 21.42 9.85
CA ALA A 244 -0.82 20.40 10.71
C ALA A 244 -0.16 20.32 12.09
N ASP A 245 1.16 20.48 12.16
CA ASP A 245 1.91 20.46 13.42
C ASP A 245 1.67 21.78 14.17
N LEU A 246 1.58 22.91 13.47
CA LEU A 246 1.25 24.22 14.04
C LEU A 246 -0.14 24.23 14.66
N HIS A 247 -1.14 23.66 13.97
CA HIS A 247 -2.52 23.56 14.48
C HIS A 247 -2.63 22.69 15.73
N ASN A 248 -1.84 21.62 15.82
CA ASN A 248 -1.88 20.67 16.93
C ASN A 248 -0.90 21.02 18.07
N CYS A 249 -0.15 22.12 17.93
CA CYS A 249 0.85 22.51 18.90
C CYS A 249 0.18 23.28 20.05
N SER A 250 0.22 22.72 21.25
CA SER A 250 -0.37 23.32 22.45
C SER A 250 0.58 23.39 23.64
N GLU A 251 1.77 22.79 23.54
CA GLU A 251 2.75 22.74 24.62
C GLU A 251 3.79 23.83 24.49
N ILE A 252 3.68 24.88 25.30
CA ILE A 252 4.67 25.95 25.41
C ILE A 252 5.13 26.00 26.86
N GLN A 253 6.43 25.78 27.08
CA GLN A 253 7.05 25.89 28.37
C GLN A 253 8.43 26.56 28.23
N ASP A 254 8.78 27.48 29.12
CA ASP A 254 10.08 28.15 29.15
C ASP A 254 10.51 28.76 27.79
N ASN A 255 9.60 29.35 27.08
CA ASN A 255 9.79 29.93 25.74
C ASN A 255 10.17 28.88 24.67
N ILE A 256 9.86 27.59 24.91
CA ILE A 256 10.09 26.48 23.98
C ILE A 256 8.74 25.87 23.59
N ILE A 257 8.53 25.73 22.28
CA ILE A 257 7.43 24.93 21.75
C ILE A 257 7.90 23.47 21.62
N THR A 258 7.19 22.54 22.24
CA THR A 258 7.40 21.11 22.08
C THR A 258 6.24 20.52 21.29
N TYR A 259 6.57 19.78 20.22
CA TYR A 259 5.56 19.07 19.42
C TYR A 259 6.11 17.77 18.83
N TYR A 260 5.20 16.90 18.42
CA TYR A 260 5.52 15.62 17.79
C TYR A 260 5.18 15.72 16.30
N ARG A 261 6.19 15.63 15.44
CA ARG A 261 6.00 15.83 14.00
C ARG A 261 5.06 14.78 13.40
N SER A 262 3.84 15.18 13.07
CA SER A 262 2.74 14.31 12.61
C SER A 262 3.12 13.37 11.45
N LYS A 263 3.97 13.82 10.53
CA LYS A 263 4.40 13.03 9.37
C LYS A 263 5.29 11.85 9.73
N THR A 264 6.05 11.92 10.80
CA THR A 264 7.11 10.97 11.15
C THR A 264 6.95 10.32 12.52
N THR A 265 5.93 10.71 13.30
CA THR A 265 5.63 10.18 14.64
C THR A 265 5.64 8.65 14.71
N GLY A 266 5.03 7.95 13.75
CA GLY A 266 4.97 6.48 13.73
C GLY A 266 6.22 5.78 13.19
N ARG A 267 7.32 6.52 12.89
CA ARG A 267 8.54 5.95 12.30
C ARG A 267 9.75 6.02 13.21
N ARG A 268 9.65 6.74 14.32
CA ARG A 268 10.76 7.01 15.23
C ARG A 268 10.38 6.60 16.65
N ILE A 269 11.34 6.05 17.40
CA ILE A 269 11.16 5.64 18.80
C ILE A 269 10.81 6.86 19.67
N ASP A 270 11.45 8.01 19.43
CA ASP A 270 11.21 9.29 20.11
C ASP A 270 9.92 9.98 19.64
N LYS A 271 9.05 9.28 18.87
CA LYS A 271 7.83 9.81 18.27
C LYS A 271 8.06 11.11 17.48
N ALA A 272 9.28 11.32 16.97
CA ALA A 272 9.70 12.53 16.27
C ALA A 272 9.45 13.81 17.07
N LYS A 273 9.82 13.81 18.35
CA LYS A 273 9.77 14.98 19.25
C LYS A 273 10.61 16.10 18.67
N MET A 274 10.06 17.29 18.60
CA MET A 274 10.70 18.53 18.12
C MET A 274 10.54 19.60 19.20
N GLN A 275 11.61 20.33 19.45
CA GLN A 275 11.63 21.46 20.38
C GLN A 275 12.19 22.67 19.65
N VAL A 276 11.49 23.78 19.68
CA VAL A 276 11.85 25.00 18.97
C VAL A 276 11.74 26.17 19.94
N ILE A 277 12.83 26.93 20.08
CA ILE A 277 12.85 28.17 20.86
C ILE A 277 11.97 29.21 20.13
N ILE A 278 11.12 29.88 20.88
CA ILE A 278 10.22 30.91 20.35
C ILE A 278 11.00 32.23 20.21
N PRO A 279 11.18 32.73 18.98
CA PRO A 279 11.75 34.08 18.81
C PRO A 279 10.84 35.16 19.39
N PRO A 280 11.38 36.17 20.10
CA PRO A 280 10.56 37.21 20.73
C PRO A 280 9.58 37.92 19.77
N ILE A 281 10.00 38.06 18.53
CA ILE A 281 9.25 38.79 17.48
C ILE A 281 7.87 38.15 17.15
N ILE A 282 7.68 36.84 17.43
CA ILE A 282 6.41 36.14 17.17
C ILE A 282 5.55 35.90 18.43
N GLN A 283 6.05 36.29 19.60
CA GLN A 283 5.28 36.14 20.84
C GLN A 283 3.87 36.78 20.76
N PRO A 284 3.71 38.02 20.21
CA PRO A 284 2.38 38.60 20.07
C PRO A 284 1.42 37.76 19.19
N LEU A 285 1.96 37.06 18.16
CA LEU A 285 1.15 36.16 17.34
C LEU A 285 0.75 34.90 18.10
N LEU A 286 1.61 34.37 18.95
CA LEU A 286 1.28 33.17 19.75
C LEU A 286 0.22 33.47 20.81
N VAL A 287 0.22 34.68 21.39
CA VAL A 287 -0.83 35.12 22.32
C VAL A 287 -2.17 35.32 21.63
N LYS A 288 -2.17 35.60 20.35
CA LYS A 288 -3.39 35.80 19.55
C LYS A 288 -4.14 34.47 19.31
N TYR A 289 -3.44 33.36 19.28
CA TYR A 289 -3.97 32.02 18.98
C TYR A 289 -3.83 31.04 20.14
#